data_8c79c63c3c91a81b700d23c6d5544572
#
_entry.id   8c79c63c3c91a81b700d23c6d5544572
#
_cell.length_a   1.000
_cell.length_b   1.000
_cell.length_c   1.000
_cell.angle_alpha   90.00
_cell.angle_beta   90.00
_cell.angle_gamma   90.00
#
_symmetry.space_group_name_H-M   'P 1'
#
loop_
_entity.id
_entity.type
_entity.pdbx_description
1 polymer ?
#
loop_
_entity_poly.entity_id
_entity_poly.type
_entity_poly.pdbx_seq_one_letter_code
_entity_poly.pdbx_strand_id
1 'polypeptide(L)'
;MPRTSTHGLSEGDVFPLGEGEVVVVHLPGHTNDGLGFHLPHLSTLVVGALLPRADRPTRWDLPGGSLLDVVKSLKRIRRMKLSSLVPLQGPAIRGSDHVKDVLDRHLRFHEEAVQNDGRPPTSWERPAPTAVWLTPRTPWPLEEQESV
;
A
#
# COMPACT_ATOMS: atom_id res chain seq x y z
N MET A 1 0.95 -5.77 31.21
CA MET A 1 1.54 -5.64 30.81
C MET A 1 1.85 -5.45 30.19
N PRO A 2 2.01 -5.22 30.39
CA PRO A 2 2.26 -4.70 29.45
C PRO A 2 2.92 -5.18 28.63
N ARG A 3 2.31 -5.26 28.13
CA ARG A 3 2.97 -5.35 27.02
C ARG A 3 4.06 -4.50 27.00
N THR A 4 5.03 -4.96 26.78
CA THR A 4 6.15 -4.14 26.84
C THR A 4 6.44 -3.55 25.51
N SER A 5 7.35 -2.64 25.47
CA SER A 5 7.69 -2.01 24.25
C SER A 5 8.33 -2.95 23.25
N THR A 6 8.74 -4.14 23.68
CA THR A 6 9.28 -5.05 22.73
C THR A 6 8.24 -5.71 21.86
N HIS A 7 7.01 -5.53 22.26
CA HIS A 7 6.00 -6.12 21.52
C HIS A 7 5.44 -5.18 20.57
N GLY A 8 5.45 -4.73 19.75
CA GLY A 8 4.81 -3.85 18.81
C GLY A 8 3.35 -4.18 18.61
N LEU A 9 2.78 -3.57 17.62
CA LEU A 9 1.39 -3.78 17.26
C LEU A 9 1.26 -5.05 16.45
N SER A 10 0.10 -5.68 16.56
CA SER A 10 -0.15 -6.94 15.87
C SER A 10 -1.50 -6.91 15.19
N GLU A 11 -1.63 -7.77 14.19
CA GLU A 11 -2.88 -7.97 13.49
C GLU A 11 -4.02 -8.11 14.49
N GLY A 12 -5.07 -7.32 14.28
CA GLY A 12 -6.26 -7.44 15.12
C GLY A 12 -6.24 -6.60 16.37
N ASP A 13 -5.12 -5.97 16.70
CA ASP A 13 -5.12 -5.05 17.84
C ASP A 13 -6.10 -3.92 17.57
N VAL A 14 -6.82 -3.50 18.60
CA VAL A 14 -7.86 -2.51 18.47
C VAL A 14 -7.63 -1.40 19.48
N PHE A 15 -7.76 -0.18 19.02
CA PHE A 15 -7.60 1.00 19.88
C PHE A 15 -8.81 1.90 19.70
N PRO A 16 -9.29 2.54 20.78
CA PRO A 16 -10.37 3.49 20.61
C PRO A 16 -9.89 4.75 19.93
N LEU A 17 -10.75 5.33 19.12
CA LEU A 17 -10.44 6.59 18.46
C LEU A 17 -11.75 7.35 18.30
N GLY A 18 -11.95 8.37 19.14
CA GLY A 18 -13.22 9.09 19.15
C GLY A 18 -14.37 8.14 19.40
N GLU A 19 -15.33 8.11 18.51
CA GLU A 19 -16.47 7.24 18.65
C GLU A 19 -16.29 5.92 17.92
N GLY A 20 -15.13 5.73 17.32
CA GLY A 20 -14.85 4.52 16.57
C GLY A 20 -13.61 3.83 17.07
N GLU A 21 -13.05 3.00 16.22
CA GLU A 21 -11.89 2.19 16.56
C GLU A 21 -10.88 2.21 15.45
N VAL A 22 -9.63 1.98 15.83
CA VAL A 22 -8.56 1.70 14.88
C VAL A 22 -8.20 0.22 15.03
N VAL A 23 -8.21 -0.50 13.93
CA VAL A 23 -7.87 -1.92 13.92
C VAL A 23 -6.57 -2.10 13.16
N VAL A 24 -5.61 -2.76 13.76
CA VAL A 24 -4.33 -2.99 13.13
C VAL A 24 -4.44 -4.12 12.12
N VAL A 25 -3.93 -3.91 10.93
CA VAL A 25 -3.98 -4.87 9.84
C VAL A 25 -2.56 -5.16 9.40
N HIS A 26 -2.20 -6.43 9.30
CA HIS A 26 -0.87 -6.84 8.84
C HIS A 26 -0.84 -6.82 7.32
N LEU A 27 0.07 -6.06 6.77
CA LEU A 27 0.19 -5.87 5.31
C LEU A 27 1.64 -6.05 4.89
N PRO A 28 2.11 -7.29 4.86
CA PRO A 28 3.50 -7.54 4.49
C PRO A 28 3.73 -7.38 3.00
N GLY A 29 4.97 -7.21 2.63
CA GLY A 29 5.36 -7.12 1.23
C GLY A 29 6.54 -6.21 1.06
N HIS A 30 6.44 -4.97 1.49
CA HIS A 30 7.60 -4.09 1.53
C HIS A 30 8.57 -4.59 2.59
N THR A 31 8.02 -4.94 3.75
CA THR A 31 8.73 -5.67 4.79
C THR A 31 7.82 -6.76 5.29
N ASN A 32 8.37 -7.69 6.08
CA ASN A 32 7.54 -8.79 6.58
C ASN A 32 6.68 -8.37 7.78
N ASP A 33 6.91 -7.20 8.34
CA ASP A 33 6.12 -6.71 9.48
C ASP A 33 5.35 -5.44 9.18
N GLY A 34 5.07 -5.17 7.91
CA GLY A 34 4.31 -3.98 7.54
C GLY A 34 2.91 -3.97 8.10
N LEU A 35 2.44 -2.81 8.49
CA LEU A 35 1.13 -2.66 9.10
C LEU A 35 0.34 -1.55 8.42
N GLY A 36 -0.97 -1.67 8.54
CA GLY A 36 -1.91 -0.61 8.20
C GLY A 36 -2.87 -0.43 9.35
N PHE A 37 -3.61 0.67 9.31
CA PHE A 37 -4.55 1.00 10.37
C PHE A 37 -5.92 1.24 9.74
N HIS A 38 -6.84 0.36 10.06
CA HIS A 38 -8.18 0.39 9.50
C HIS A 38 -9.11 1.10 10.46
N LEU A 39 -9.85 2.06 9.93
CA LEU A 39 -10.86 2.80 10.69
C LEU A 39 -12.22 2.43 10.11
N PRO A 40 -12.85 1.36 10.62
CA PRO A 40 -14.07 0.87 9.98
C PRO A 40 -15.20 1.90 9.94
N HIS A 41 -15.31 2.71 10.99
CA HIS A 41 -16.39 3.69 11.05
C HIS A 41 -16.25 4.79 10.00
N LEU A 42 -15.06 4.91 9.40
CA LEU A 42 -14.82 5.88 8.34
C LEU A 42 -14.55 5.20 7.01
N SER A 43 -14.61 3.90 6.95
CA SER A 43 -14.26 3.11 5.77
C SER A 43 -12.93 3.54 5.20
N THR A 44 -11.96 3.75 6.08
CA THR A 44 -10.66 4.30 5.71
C THR A 44 -9.54 3.37 6.19
N LEU A 45 -8.52 3.23 5.39
CA LEU A 45 -7.33 2.49 5.76
C LEU A 45 -6.12 3.39 5.60
N VAL A 46 -5.32 3.51 6.63
CA VAL A 46 -4.04 4.18 6.56
C VAL A 46 -3.01 3.12 6.26
N VAL A 47 -2.33 3.24 5.14
CA VAL A 47 -1.38 2.23 4.68
C VAL A 47 0.01 2.78 4.86
N GLY A 48 0.92 1.96 5.32
CA GLY A 48 2.31 2.38 5.44
C GLY A 48 3.04 2.20 4.12
N ALA A 49 4.24 1.66 4.21
CA ALA A 49 5.14 1.59 3.06
C ALA A 49 4.64 0.67 1.95
N LEU A 50 3.62 -0.15 2.21
CA LEU A 50 3.05 -0.97 1.15
C LEU A 50 2.45 -0.11 0.05
N LEU A 51 1.99 1.09 0.39
CA LEU A 51 1.50 2.05 -0.58
C LEU A 51 2.21 3.37 -0.35
N PRO A 52 3.43 3.51 -0.90
CA PRO A 52 4.22 4.72 -0.63
C PRO A 52 3.54 5.98 -1.12
N ARG A 53 2.92 5.92 -2.28
CA ARG A 53 2.15 7.01 -2.86
C ARG A 53 1.16 6.42 -3.82
N ALA A 54 0.13 7.19 -4.12
CA ALA A 54 -0.86 6.73 -5.07
C ALA A 54 -0.24 6.43 -6.44
N ASP A 55 0.79 7.17 -6.81
CA ASP A 55 1.42 7.02 -8.13
C ASP A 55 2.80 6.38 -8.08
N ARG A 56 3.14 5.71 -6.98
CA ARG A 56 4.45 5.09 -6.87
C ARG A 56 4.33 3.71 -6.23
N PRO A 57 4.83 2.67 -6.91
CA PRO A 57 4.73 1.33 -6.36
C PRO A 57 5.72 1.10 -5.23
N THR A 58 5.40 0.15 -4.37
CA THR A 58 6.27 -0.21 -3.28
C THR A 58 7.40 -1.11 -3.78
N ARG A 59 8.51 -1.06 -3.08
CA ARG A 59 9.62 -1.96 -3.33
C ARG A 59 9.42 -3.25 -2.55
N TRP A 60 9.98 -4.32 -3.08
CA TRP A 60 9.93 -5.61 -2.42
C TRP A 60 11.31 -6.28 -2.38
N ASP A 61 12.33 -5.58 -2.86
CA ASP A 61 13.66 -6.15 -3.04
C ASP A 61 14.59 -5.92 -1.87
N LEU A 62 14.08 -5.34 -0.79
CA LEU A 62 14.88 -5.11 0.41
C LEU A 62 14.73 -6.30 1.36
N PRO A 63 15.62 -6.45 2.32
CA PRO A 63 15.51 -7.56 3.26
C PRO A 63 14.15 -7.56 3.93
N GLY A 64 13.53 -8.72 3.99
CA GLY A 64 12.18 -8.86 4.54
C GLY A 64 11.08 -8.59 3.54
N GLY A 65 11.41 -8.16 2.32
CA GLY A 65 10.40 -7.90 1.31
C GLY A 65 9.99 -9.16 0.57
N SER A 66 8.79 -9.12 -0.01
CA SER A 66 8.26 -10.25 -0.77
C SER A 66 7.23 -9.77 -1.76
N LEU A 67 7.52 -9.95 -3.03
CA LEU A 67 6.61 -9.54 -4.09
C LEU A 67 5.28 -10.26 -3.98
N LEU A 68 5.29 -11.55 -3.66
CA LEU A 68 4.04 -12.28 -3.52
C LEU A 68 3.21 -11.73 -2.37
N ASP A 69 3.86 -11.33 -1.30
CA ASP A 69 3.14 -10.74 -0.18
C ASP A 69 2.57 -9.37 -0.54
N VAL A 70 3.28 -8.59 -1.37
CA VAL A 70 2.74 -7.32 -1.85
C VAL A 70 1.42 -7.57 -2.56
N VAL A 71 1.40 -8.54 -3.46
CA VAL A 71 0.18 -8.85 -4.21
C VAL A 71 -0.93 -9.31 -3.27
N LYS A 72 -0.62 -10.19 -2.33
CA LYS A 72 -1.62 -10.65 -1.38
C LYS A 72 -2.18 -9.52 -0.54
N SER A 73 -1.30 -8.64 -0.05
CA SER A 73 -1.73 -7.54 0.79
C SER A 73 -2.59 -6.55 0.01
N LEU A 74 -2.21 -6.23 -1.22
CA LEU A 74 -3.01 -5.34 -2.05
C LEU A 74 -4.38 -5.94 -2.33
N LYS A 75 -4.45 -7.25 -2.58
CA LYS A 75 -5.74 -7.91 -2.78
C LYS A 75 -6.59 -7.86 -1.52
N ARG A 76 -5.96 -8.00 -0.37
CA ARG A 76 -6.68 -7.89 0.89
C ARG A 76 -7.30 -6.51 1.02
N ILE A 77 -6.53 -5.46 0.76
CA ILE A 77 -7.04 -4.09 0.83
C ILE A 77 -8.18 -3.91 -0.17
N ARG A 78 -8.02 -4.47 -1.36
CA ARG A 78 -9.02 -4.35 -2.39
C ARG A 78 -10.37 -4.93 -1.95
N ARG A 79 -10.33 -6.02 -1.19
CA ARG A 79 -11.55 -6.66 -0.70
C ARG A 79 -12.22 -5.90 0.43
N MET A 80 -11.53 -4.97 1.05
CA MET A 80 -12.08 -4.21 2.17
C MET A 80 -13.11 -3.17 1.73
N LYS A 81 -13.13 -2.82 0.44
CA LYS A 81 -14.13 -1.92 -0.13
C LYS A 81 -14.15 -0.59 0.60
N LEU A 82 -12.99 0.05 0.62
CA LEU A 82 -12.81 1.29 1.36
C LEU A 82 -13.31 2.49 0.58
N SER A 83 -13.69 3.54 1.30
CA SER A 83 -14.02 4.82 0.67
C SER A 83 -12.84 5.77 0.68
N SER A 84 -11.82 5.51 1.49
CA SER A 84 -10.62 6.34 1.51
C SER A 84 -9.41 5.49 1.82
N LEU A 85 -8.29 5.89 1.27
CA LEU A 85 -7.04 5.17 1.43
C LEU A 85 -5.94 6.20 1.62
N VAL A 86 -5.19 6.10 2.69
CA VAL A 86 -4.16 7.08 3.00
C VAL A 86 -2.79 6.44 2.77
N PRO A 87 -2.07 6.87 1.74
CA PRO A 87 -0.75 6.32 1.48
C PRO A 87 0.27 6.88 2.46
N LEU A 88 1.47 6.32 2.42
CA LEU A 88 2.54 6.79 3.28
C LEU A 88 2.85 8.26 3.02
N GLN A 89 2.85 8.65 1.76
CA GLN A 89 3.12 10.02 1.37
C GLN A 89 2.10 10.48 0.35
N GLY A 90 1.93 11.79 0.26
CA GLY A 90 1.01 12.35 -0.71
C GLY A 90 -0.39 12.46 -0.17
N PRO A 91 -1.31 12.92 -0.99
CA PRO A 91 -2.67 13.15 -0.53
C PRO A 91 -3.43 11.86 -0.35
N ALA A 92 -4.44 11.89 0.49
CA ALA A 92 -5.34 10.77 0.65
C ALA A 92 -6.11 10.53 -0.64
N ILE A 93 -6.38 9.25 -0.90
CA ILE A 93 -7.16 8.83 -2.05
C ILE A 93 -8.59 8.70 -1.58
N ARG A 94 -9.48 9.51 -2.14
CA ARG A 94 -10.85 9.58 -1.67
C ARG A 94 -11.82 9.14 -2.73
N GLY A 95 -12.87 8.47 -2.30
CA GLY A 95 -13.90 7.94 -3.19
C GLY A 95 -13.65 6.48 -3.50
N SER A 96 -14.68 5.66 -3.33
CA SER A 96 -14.52 4.21 -3.48
C SER A 96 -14.06 3.83 -4.88
N ASP A 97 -14.54 4.54 -5.91
CA ASP A 97 -14.11 4.23 -7.27
C ASP A 97 -12.65 4.59 -7.49
N HIS A 98 -12.21 5.71 -6.92
CA HIS A 98 -10.84 6.14 -7.06
C HIS A 98 -9.90 5.20 -6.28
N VAL A 99 -10.31 4.79 -5.08
CA VAL A 99 -9.55 3.83 -4.30
C VAL A 99 -9.37 2.54 -5.09
N LYS A 100 -10.46 2.06 -5.68
CA LYS A 100 -10.42 0.84 -6.46
C LYS A 100 -9.47 0.98 -7.65
N ASP A 101 -9.56 2.10 -8.34
CA ASP A 101 -8.72 2.33 -9.51
C ASP A 101 -7.23 2.34 -9.14
N VAL A 102 -6.88 3.02 -8.06
CA VAL A 102 -5.51 3.08 -7.62
C VAL A 102 -5.01 1.69 -7.24
N LEU A 103 -5.80 0.96 -6.46
CA LEU A 103 -5.40 -0.38 -6.04
C LEU A 103 -5.24 -1.31 -7.24
N ASP A 104 -6.14 -1.22 -8.20
CA ASP A 104 -6.05 -2.07 -9.38
C ASP A 104 -4.80 -1.77 -10.19
N ARG A 105 -4.38 -0.52 -10.24
CA ARG A 105 -3.16 -0.18 -10.96
C ARG A 105 -1.93 -0.69 -10.25
N HIS A 106 -1.90 -0.57 -8.93
CA HIS A 106 -0.79 -1.13 -8.16
C HIS A 106 -0.76 -2.65 -8.29
N LEU A 107 -1.93 -3.29 -8.22
CA LEU A 107 -2.01 -4.74 -8.38
C LEU A 107 -1.48 -5.16 -9.74
N ARG A 108 -1.91 -4.50 -10.79
CA ARG A 108 -1.50 -4.85 -12.14
C ARG A 108 0.01 -4.75 -12.29
N PHE A 109 0.59 -3.68 -11.72
CA PHE A 109 2.03 -3.49 -11.78
C PHE A 109 2.76 -4.65 -11.10
N HIS A 110 2.33 -5.01 -9.90
CA HIS A 110 3.04 -6.05 -9.15
C HIS A 110 2.75 -7.44 -9.71
N GLU A 111 1.56 -7.68 -10.21
CA GLU A 111 1.26 -8.98 -10.84
C GLU A 111 2.07 -9.16 -12.12
N GLU A 112 2.27 -8.09 -12.85
CA GLU A 112 3.12 -8.18 -14.02
C GLU A 112 4.56 -8.49 -13.62
N ALA A 113 5.03 -7.92 -12.54
CA ALA A 113 6.36 -8.23 -12.04
C ALA A 113 6.47 -9.70 -11.66
N VAL A 114 5.41 -10.27 -11.08
CA VAL A 114 5.41 -11.70 -10.76
C VAL A 114 5.60 -12.52 -12.03
N GLN A 115 4.90 -12.14 -13.09
CA GLN A 115 4.98 -12.88 -14.34
C GLN A 115 6.33 -12.72 -15.01
N ASN A 116 7.07 -11.68 -14.68
CA ASN A 116 8.37 -11.40 -15.25
C ASN A 116 9.51 -11.75 -14.29
N ASP A 117 9.28 -12.74 -13.44
CA ASP A 117 10.32 -13.26 -12.54
C ASP A 117 10.85 -12.18 -11.60
N GLY A 118 9.98 -11.31 -11.18
CA GLY A 118 10.36 -10.28 -10.20
C GLY A 118 10.92 -9.01 -10.80
N ARG A 119 10.88 -8.88 -12.12
CA ARG A 119 11.34 -7.66 -12.75
C ARG A 119 10.16 -6.70 -12.91
N PRO A 120 10.29 -5.46 -12.43
CA PRO A 120 9.20 -4.52 -12.56
C PRO A 120 8.98 -4.12 -14.01
N PRO A 121 7.76 -3.71 -14.34
CA PRO A 121 7.47 -3.21 -15.69
C PRO A 121 8.29 -1.96 -16.00
N THR A 122 8.52 -1.72 -17.26
CA THR A 122 9.29 -0.55 -17.67
C THR A 122 8.44 0.71 -17.68
N SER A 123 7.14 0.59 -17.61
CA SER A 123 6.28 1.76 -17.59
C SER A 123 5.15 1.53 -16.59
N TRP A 124 4.67 2.64 -16.08
CA TRP A 124 3.62 2.62 -15.06
C TRP A 124 2.43 3.38 -15.61
N GLU A 125 1.33 2.70 -15.74
CA GLU A 125 0.13 3.34 -16.21
C GLU A 125 -0.39 4.31 -15.19
N ARG A 126 -0.62 5.51 -15.60
CA ARG A 126 -1.15 6.51 -14.71
C ARG A 126 -2.63 6.30 -14.54
N PRO A 127 -3.13 6.56 -13.35
CA PRO A 127 -4.56 6.47 -13.13
C PRO A 127 -5.30 7.60 -13.81
N ALA A 128 -6.57 7.68 -13.52
CA ALA A 128 -7.42 8.66 -14.15
C ALA A 128 -6.92 10.08 -13.90
N PRO A 129 -7.20 10.99 -14.82
CA PRO A 129 -6.71 12.36 -14.70
C PRO A 129 -7.23 13.09 -13.48
N THR A 130 -8.32 12.59 -12.88
CA THR A 130 -8.85 13.22 -11.68
C THR A 130 -7.97 13.00 -10.48
N ALA A 131 -7.05 12.04 -10.56
CA ALA A 131 -6.16 11.80 -9.45
C ALA A 131 -5.10 12.89 -9.38
N VAL A 132 -4.72 13.23 -8.18
CA VAL A 132 -3.68 14.21 -8.00
C VAL A 132 -2.34 13.48 -8.01
N TRP A 133 -1.62 13.62 -9.09
CA TRP A 133 -0.36 12.92 -9.25
C TRP A 133 0.75 13.93 -9.29
N LEU A 134 1.69 13.78 -8.44
CA LEU A 134 2.74 14.76 -8.32
C LEU A 134 3.76 14.66 -9.43
N THR A 135 4.06 13.46 -9.83
CA THR A 135 5.00 13.33 -10.90
C THR A 135 4.68 12.13 -11.72
N PRO A 136 4.76 12.27 -12.99
CA PRO A 136 4.70 11.14 -13.87
C PRO A 136 6.07 10.52 -13.86
N ARG A 137 6.16 9.29 -13.54
CA ARG A 137 7.42 8.65 -13.51
C ARG A 137 7.32 7.25 -13.94
N THR A 138 8.36 6.73 -14.45
CA THR A 138 8.46 5.31 -14.51
C THR A 138 8.50 4.80 -13.10
N PRO A 139 7.97 3.65 -12.88
CA PRO A 139 7.90 3.11 -11.55
C PRO A 139 9.23 2.64 -11.08
N TRP A 140 9.31 2.58 -9.72
CA TRP A 140 10.35 1.85 -9.13
C TRP A 140 11.66 2.42 -9.41
N PRO A 141 12.46 2.32 -8.55
CA PRO A 141 13.73 3.01 -8.62
C PRO A 141 14.65 2.55 -9.73
N LEU A 142 14.14 1.84 -10.70
CA LEU A 142 14.97 1.49 -11.80
C LEU A 142 15.63 2.67 -12.45
N GLU A 143 14.88 3.71 -12.62
CA GLU A 143 15.48 4.84 -13.25
C GLU A 143 16.52 5.47 -12.37
N GLU A 144 16.39 5.34 -11.09
CA GLU A 144 17.42 5.85 -10.21
C GLU A 144 18.70 5.09 -10.38
N GLN A 145 18.58 3.81 -10.59
CA GLN A 145 19.74 3.01 -10.79
C GLN A 145 20.41 3.33 -12.09
N GLU A 146 19.64 3.63 -13.09
CA GLU A 146 20.19 3.94 -14.37
C GLU A 146 20.85 5.28 -14.41
N SER A 147 20.42 6.16 -13.57
CA SER A 147 20.99 7.48 -13.58
C SER A 147 22.36 7.52 -12.95
N VAL A 148 22.78 6.45 -12.41
CA VAL A 148 24.09 6.40 -11.77
C VAL A 148 25.24 6.44 -12.76
#